data_a0e2e16641834188e0c07bf732eab9c0
#
_entry.id   a0e2e16641834188e0c07bf732eab9c0
#
_cell.length_a   1.000
_cell.length_b   1.000
_cell.length_c   1.000
_cell.angle_alpha   90.00
_cell.angle_beta   90.00
_cell.angle_gamma   90.00
#
_symmetry.space_group_name_H-M   'P 1'
#
loop_
_entity.id
_entity.type
_entity.pdbx_description
1 polymer ?
#
loop_
_entity_poly.entity_id
_entity_poly.type
_entity_poly.pdbx_seq_one_letter_code
_entity_poly.pdbx_strand_id
1 'polypeptide(L)'
;MTRFQRNIIAMMLPLSFWTLNTDSQIAVSTTFPSTEEMKEEENLLGLIYSKSSPSLAVEVSGRVIEIIADVGDEVKAGDVLARIDAEKYNLQYSQAKAEIARLSALLVNQELDLQRAKKLFKDNLVSEEMMDRTKAELNALKEQMNAADSQLKNAKRLIEETNVKAPINSEVSTKFIDAGDYVQPGMVVYELVDTENLKVDLSFPEYLSPKLKKGLEV
;
A
#
# COMPACT_ATOMS: atom_id res chain seq x y z
N MET A 1 -42.43 89.48 22.02
CA MET A 1 -42.13 90.58 22.93
C MET A 1 -40.74 91.07 22.57
N THR A 2 -40.76 92.21 22.02
CA THR A 2 -39.96 93.43 22.24
C THR A 2 -38.50 93.36 21.84
N ARG A 3 -38.25 94.07 20.79
CA ARG A 3 -37.85 95.46 20.56
C ARG A 3 -36.32 95.67 20.64
N PHE A 4 -35.79 96.20 19.59
CA PHE A 4 -35.36 97.62 19.25
C PHE A 4 -33.85 97.81 19.56
N GLN A 5 -33.01 98.43 18.88
CA GLN A 5 -32.87 99.45 17.81
C GLN A 5 -31.35 99.56 17.52
N ARG A 6 -30.99 99.74 16.27
CA ARG A 6 -30.50 100.95 15.61
C ARG A 6 -29.37 101.73 16.35
N ASN A 7 -28.20 101.81 15.77
CA ASN A 7 -27.71 103.10 15.27
C ASN A 7 -26.49 102.99 14.33
N ILE A 8 -26.59 103.77 13.32
CA ILE A 8 -25.67 104.13 12.26
C ILE A 8 -24.57 105.03 12.84
N ILE A 9 -23.33 104.94 12.41
CA ILE A 9 -22.44 106.06 12.06
C ILE A 9 -21.33 105.55 11.09
N ALA A 10 -21.32 106.25 9.96
CA ALA A 10 -20.33 106.19 8.90
C ALA A 10 -19.01 106.87 9.32
N MET A 11 -17.87 106.38 8.85
CA MET A 11 -16.77 107.28 8.48
C MET A 11 -15.58 106.53 7.82
N MET A 12 -15.37 106.89 6.58
CA MET A 12 -14.12 107.11 5.82
C MET A 12 -12.97 106.10 5.90
N LEU A 13 -12.63 105.57 4.71
CA LEU A 13 -11.43 105.05 4.08
C LEU A 13 -10.06 105.53 4.66
N PRO A 14 -8.98 104.62 4.52
CA PRO A 14 -8.26 104.67 3.25
C PRO A 14 -7.88 103.23 2.71
N LEU A 15 -7.70 103.19 1.38
CA LEU A 15 -7.13 102.13 0.60
C LEU A 15 -5.76 101.82 1.09
N SER A 16 -5.54 100.60 1.54
CA SER A 16 -4.22 99.94 1.54
C SER A 16 -4.30 98.70 0.70
N PHE A 17 -3.56 98.76 -0.38
CA PHE A 17 -3.28 97.71 -1.34
C PHE A 17 -2.59 96.60 -0.64
N TRP A 18 -3.29 95.54 -0.25
CA TRP A 18 -2.66 94.30 0.18
C TRP A 18 -2.64 93.37 -0.99
N THR A 19 -1.40 93.11 -1.50
CA THR A 19 -1.09 92.01 -2.44
C THR A 19 -1.39 90.69 -1.72
N LEU A 20 -2.43 90.00 -2.17
CA LEU A 20 -2.69 88.64 -1.84
C LEU A 20 -1.61 87.78 -2.56
N ASN A 21 -0.61 87.38 -1.75
CA ASN A 21 0.27 86.31 -2.16
C ASN A 21 -0.54 85.01 -2.01
N THR A 22 -1.08 84.51 -3.07
CA THR A 22 -1.64 83.16 -3.14
C THR A 22 -0.47 82.16 -3.24
N ASP A 23 0.01 81.83 -2.11
CA ASP A 23 0.87 80.61 -2.01
C ASP A 23 -0.02 79.39 -2.32
N SER A 24 -0.01 78.94 -3.56
CA SER A 24 -0.70 77.73 -3.93
C SER A 24 0.17 76.54 -3.40
N GLN A 25 -0.16 76.13 -2.19
CA GLN A 25 0.41 74.88 -1.63
C GLN A 25 -0.20 73.71 -2.41
N ILE A 26 0.60 73.09 -3.26
CA ILE A 26 0.30 71.81 -3.88
C ILE A 26 0.41 70.77 -2.75
N ALA A 27 -0.73 70.28 -2.29
CA ALA A 27 -0.79 69.16 -1.36
C ALA A 27 -0.29 67.89 -2.09
N VAL A 28 0.97 67.53 -1.86
CA VAL A 28 1.52 66.26 -2.34
C VAL A 28 1.19 65.21 -1.29
N SER A 29 0.28 64.30 -1.66
CA SER A 29 0.04 63.11 -0.86
C SER A 29 1.15 62.11 -1.09
N THR A 30 2.02 61.91 -0.09
CA THR A 30 3.03 60.87 -0.13
C THR A 30 2.47 59.59 0.47
N THR A 31 2.25 58.61 -0.39
CA THR A 31 1.93 57.24 0.06
C THR A 31 3.23 56.45 0.26
N PHE A 32 3.40 55.86 1.43
CA PHE A 32 4.50 54.96 1.67
C PHE A 32 4.37 53.73 0.76
N PRO A 33 5.43 53.31 0.08
CA PRO A 33 5.37 52.07 -0.69
C PRO A 33 5.12 50.89 0.26
N SER A 34 4.02 50.18 0.07
CA SER A 34 3.80 48.90 0.70
C SER A 34 4.57 47.87 -0.08
N THR A 35 5.49 47.15 0.58
CA THR A 35 6.16 46.01 0.00
C THR A 35 5.18 44.84 0.14
N GLU A 36 4.56 44.45 -0.96
CA GLU A 36 3.77 43.23 -1.06
C GLU A 36 4.69 42.14 -1.59
N GLU A 37 4.86 41.04 -0.84
CA GLU A 37 5.57 39.87 -1.35
C GLU A 37 4.75 39.28 -2.49
N MET A 38 5.17 39.50 -3.72
CA MET A 38 4.62 38.79 -4.87
C MET A 38 5.09 37.35 -4.81
N LYS A 39 4.17 36.41 -4.51
CA LYS A 39 4.41 35.00 -4.76
C LYS A 39 4.37 34.79 -6.27
N GLU A 40 5.51 34.39 -6.83
CA GLU A 40 5.60 34.00 -8.22
C GLU A 40 4.97 32.60 -8.33
N GLU A 41 3.74 32.55 -8.87
CA GLU A 41 3.04 31.28 -9.15
C GLU A 41 3.28 30.90 -10.59
N GLU A 42 3.89 29.74 -10.80
CA GLU A 42 4.14 29.18 -12.12
C GLU A 42 3.20 28.00 -12.38
N ASN A 43 2.46 28.06 -13.46
CA ASN A 43 1.59 26.96 -13.90
C ASN A 43 2.40 25.97 -14.74
N LEU A 44 2.56 24.78 -14.21
CA LEU A 44 3.31 23.68 -14.84
C LEU A 44 2.37 22.56 -15.30
N LEU A 45 2.67 21.97 -16.43
CA LEU A 45 2.01 20.76 -16.88
C LEU A 45 2.70 19.55 -16.24
N GLY A 46 1.92 18.71 -15.57
CA GLY A 46 2.38 17.48 -14.96
C GLY A 46 1.56 16.27 -15.38
N LEU A 47 2.22 15.11 -15.42
CA LEU A 47 1.56 13.81 -15.56
C LEU A 47 1.46 13.16 -14.18
N ILE A 48 0.23 12.82 -13.77
CA ILE A 48 -0.03 12.07 -12.55
C ILE A 48 -0.10 10.59 -12.90
N TYR A 49 0.65 9.77 -12.17
CA TYR A 49 0.59 8.32 -12.31
C TYR A 49 0.73 7.63 -10.95
N SER A 50 0.26 6.42 -10.86
CA SER A 50 0.38 5.62 -9.65
C SER A 50 1.85 5.28 -9.36
N LYS A 51 2.22 5.31 -8.08
CA LYS A 51 3.55 4.85 -7.64
C LYS A 51 3.76 3.36 -7.88
N SER A 52 2.69 2.57 -7.85
CA SER A 52 2.72 1.12 -8.03
C SER A 52 1.51 0.64 -8.82
N SER A 53 1.76 -0.13 -9.86
CA SER A 53 0.71 -0.74 -10.67
C SER A 53 1.06 -2.22 -10.87
N PRO A 54 0.84 -3.07 -9.84
CA PRO A 54 1.19 -4.47 -9.91
C PRO A 54 0.26 -5.24 -10.86
N SER A 55 0.86 -6.06 -11.72
CA SER A 55 0.16 -7.08 -12.50
C SER A 55 0.10 -8.36 -11.67
N LEU A 56 -1.09 -8.80 -11.36
CA LEU A 56 -1.34 -9.96 -10.52
C LEU A 56 -1.43 -11.21 -11.40
N ALA A 57 -0.48 -12.13 -11.23
CA ALA A 57 -0.44 -13.41 -11.91
C ALA A 57 -0.83 -14.54 -10.96
N VAL A 58 -1.48 -15.58 -11.48
CA VAL A 58 -1.82 -16.77 -10.70
C VAL A 58 -0.63 -17.71 -10.54
N GLU A 59 -0.54 -18.39 -9.40
CA GLU A 59 0.50 -19.38 -9.11
C GLU A 59 0.03 -20.82 -9.34
N VAL A 60 -1.29 -21.02 -9.53
CA VAL A 60 -1.92 -22.34 -9.66
C VAL A 60 -2.69 -22.47 -10.96
N SER A 61 -2.90 -23.70 -11.45
CA SER A 61 -3.70 -23.97 -12.62
C SER A 61 -5.10 -24.46 -12.23
N GLY A 62 -6.12 -23.97 -12.90
CA GLY A 62 -7.49 -24.41 -12.68
C GLY A 62 -8.52 -23.58 -13.42
N ARG A 63 -9.78 -23.94 -13.25
CA ARG A 63 -10.90 -23.16 -13.78
C ARG A 63 -11.28 -22.06 -12.80
N VAL A 64 -11.52 -20.85 -13.29
CA VAL A 64 -12.09 -19.76 -12.49
C VAL A 64 -13.55 -20.09 -12.18
N ILE A 65 -13.87 -20.20 -10.90
CA ILE A 65 -15.24 -20.52 -10.43
C ILE A 65 -16.05 -19.24 -10.27
N GLU A 66 -15.41 -18.20 -9.73
CA GLU A 66 -16.07 -16.97 -9.31
C GLU A 66 -15.15 -15.78 -9.52
N ILE A 67 -15.70 -14.70 -10.03
CA ILE A 67 -15.11 -13.36 -10.05
C ILE A 67 -15.82 -12.55 -8.97
N ILE A 68 -15.04 -11.96 -8.06
CA ILE A 68 -15.57 -11.21 -6.91
C ILE A 68 -15.34 -9.72 -7.13
N ALA A 69 -14.18 -9.33 -7.68
CA ALA A 69 -13.86 -7.95 -7.99
C ALA A 69 -13.90 -7.70 -9.50
N ASP A 70 -14.52 -6.61 -9.91
CA ASP A 70 -14.59 -6.15 -11.30
C ASP A 70 -13.79 -4.85 -11.51
N VAL A 71 -13.64 -4.43 -12.75
CA VAL A 71 -12.92 -3.20 -13.13
C VAL A 71 -13.58 -1.99 -12.47
N GLY A 72 -12.78 -1.15 -11.81
CA GLY A 72 -13.22 0.02 -11.06
C GLY A 72 -13.51 -0.25 -9.57
N ASP A 73 -13.43 -1.50 -9.11
CA ASP A 73 -13.63 -1.81 -7.69
C ASP A 73 -12.39 -1.43 -6.84
N GLU A 74 -12.63 -0.80 -5.70
CA GLU A 74 -11.61 -0.58 -4.68
C GLU A 74 -11.44 -1.84 -3.83
N VAL A 75 -10.20 -2.31 -3.70
CA VAL A 75 -9.85 -3.53 -2.97
C VAL A 75 -8.75 -3.26 -1.94
N LYS A 76 -8.84 -3.96 -0.81
CA LYS A 76 -7.83 -3.89 0.26
C LYS A 76 -6.84 -5.04 0.15
N ALA A 77 -5.64 -4.82 0.68
CA ALA A 77 -4.65 -5.89 0.80
C ALA A 77 -5.24 -7.11 1.53
N GLY A 78 -5.21 -8.27 0.85
CA GLY A 78 -5.77 -9.53 1.33
C GLY A 78 -7.19 -9.85 0.84
N ASP A 79 -7.91 -8.92 0.22
CA ASP A 79 -9.22 -9.17 -0.35
C ASP A 79 -9.13 -10.17 -1.51
N VAL A 80 -10.10 -11.07 -1.60
CA VAL A 80 -10.17 -12.08 -2.66
C VAL A 80 -10.84 -11.46 -3.87
N LEU A 81 -10.15 -11.47 -5.01
CA LEU A 81 -10.60 -10.92 -6.29
C LEU A 81 -11.28 -11.96 -7.17
N ALA A 82 -10.76 -13.19 -7.15
CA ALA A 82 -11.30 -14.32 -7.89
C ALA A 82 -11.00 -15.63 -7.17
N ARG A 83 -11.78 -16.66 -7.47
CA ARG A 83 -11.58 -18.03 -6.97
C ARG A 83 -11.36 -19.00 -8.10
N ILE A 84 -10.31 -19.81 -7.95
CA ILE A 84 -9.98 -20.92 -8.85
C ILE A 84 -10.44 -22.22 -8.19
N ASP A 85 -10.81 -23.22 -8.99
CA ASP A 85 -11.21 -24.54 -8.52
C ASP A 85 -10.12 -25.19 -7.66
N ALA A 86 -10.43 -25.42 -6.40
CA ALA A 86 -9.52 -25.98 -5.41
C ALA A 86 -9.66 -27.50 -5.25
N GLU A 87 -10.56 -28.18 -5.96
CA GLU A 87 -10.85 -29.62 -5.73
C GLU A 87 -9.59 -30.47 -5.83
N LYS A 88 -8.80 -30.32 -6.89
CA LYS A 88 -7.53 -31.01 -7.10
C LYS A 88 -6.56 -30.79 -5.92
N TYR A 89 -6.46 -29.57 -5.44
CA TYR A 89 -5.54 -29.18 -4.36
C TYR A 89 -6.03 -29.69 -2.99
N ASN A 90 -7.33 -29.72 -2.76
CA ASN A 90 -7.94 -30.33 -1.57
C ASN A 90 -7.68 -31.85 -1.51
N LEU A 91 -7.71 -32.54 -2.65
CA LEU A 91 -7.33 -33.95 -2.72
C LEU A 91 -5.86 -34.16 -2.39
N GLN A 92 -4.97 -33.34 -2.93
CA GLN A 92 -3.51 -33.38 -2.61
C GLN A 92 -3.24 -33.12 -1.13
N TYR A 93 -3.92 -32.14 -0.53
CA TYR A 93 -3.82 -31.84 0.90
C TYR A 93 -4.32 -33.02 1.74
N SER A 94 -5.45 -33.64 1.39
CA SER A 94 -6.00 -34.80 2.08
C SER A 94 -5.05 -36.00 2.03
N GLN A 95 -4.39 -36.22 0.89
CA GLN A 95 -3.37 -37.26 0.72
C GLN A 95 -2.15 -37.00 1.59
N ALA A 96 -1.61 -35.76 1.57
CA ALA A 96 -0.46 -35.40 2.42
C ALA A 96 -0.78 -35.52 3.92
N LYS A 97 -2.00 -35.14 4.31
CA LYS A 97 -2.51 -35.30 5.69
C LYS A 97 -2.61 -36.78 6.11
N ALA A 98 -3.06 -37.65 5.24
CA ALA A 98 -3.12 -39.09 5.51
C ALA A 98 -1.71 -39.68 5.68
N GLU A 99 -0.72 -39.23 4.89
CA GLU A 99 0.66 -39.66 5.00
C GLU A 99 1.28 -39.23 6.36
N ILE A 100 1.02 -37.99 6.82
CA ILE A 100 1.39 -37.55 8.17
C ILE A 100 0.79 -38.46 9.23
N ALA A 101 -0.52 -38.79 9.14
CA ALA A 101 -1.16 -39.68 10.09
C ALA A 101 -0.54 -41.07 10.10
N ARG A 102 -0.19 -41.63 8.94
CA ARG A 102 0.52 -42.94 8.83
C ARG A 102 1.89 -42.88 9.51
N LEU A 103 2.71 -41.89 9.18
CA LEU A 103 4.06 -41.73 9.75
C LEU A 103 4.01 -41.44 11.25
N SER A 104 3.04 -40.67 11.75
CA SER A 104 2.88 -40.42 13.19
C SER A 104 2.60 -41.71 13.96
N ALA A 105 1.76 -42.61 13.44
CA ALA A 105 1.49 -43.90 14.05
C ALA A 105 2.74 -44.81 14.08
N LEU A 106 3.55 -44.80 12.98
CA LEU A 106 4.83 -45.52 12.96
C LEU A 106 5.85 -44.94 13.94
N LEU A 107 5.90 -43.61 14.07
CA LEU A 107 6.79 -42.93 14.99
C LEU A 107 6.53 -43.34 16.44
N VAL A 108 5.24 -43.36 16.85
CA VAL A 108 4.86 -43.82 18.20
C VAL A 108 5.35 -45.26 18.46
N ASN A 109 5.16 -46.18 17.51
CA ASN A 109 5.63 -47.55 17.63
C ASN A 109 7.16 -47.61 17.75
N GLN A 110 7.89 -46.89 16.90
CA GLN A 110 9.36 -46.88 16.90
C GLN A 110 9.93 -46.25 18.19
N GLU A 111 9.25 -45.26 18.78
CA GLU A 111 9.62 -44.69 20.08
C GLU A 111 9.45 -45.70 21.21
N LEU A 112 8.38 -46.50 21.21
CA LEU A 112 8.18 -47.60 22.16
C LEU A 112 9.23 -48.69 21.99
N ASP A 113 9.61 -49.02 20.73
CA ASP A 113 10.67 -49.99 20.46
C ASP A 113 12.03 -49.51 20.98
N LEU A 114 12.35 -48.22 20.78
CA LEU A 114 13.57 -47.65 21.35
C LEU A 114 13.55 -47.68 22.89
N GLN A 115 12.42 -47.43 23.52
CA GLN A 115 12.28 -47.52 24.99
C GLN A 115 12.49 -48.95 25.48
N ARG A 116 11.96 -49.94 24.77
CA ARG A 116 12.19 -51.36 25.09
C ARG A 116 13.66 -51.74 24.90
N ALA A 117 14.26 -51.36 23.77
CA ALA A 117 15.67 -51.63 23.53
C ALA A 117 16.59 -51.00 24.58
N LYS A 118 16.30 -49.77 25.04
CA LYS A 118 17.05 -49.12 26.11
C LYS A 118 16.96 -49.87 27.46
N LYS A 119 15.77 -50.40 27.83
CA LYS A 119 15.61 -51.21 29.05
C LYS A 119 16.41 -52.52 28.97
N LEU A 120 16.29 -53.26 27.83
CA LEU A 120 17.00 -54.53 27.62
C LEU A 120 18.50 -54.33 27.57
N PHE A 121 18.99 -53.24 27.00
CA PHE A 121 20.40 -52.88 26.98
C PHE A 121 20.94 -52.62 28.41
N LYS A 122 20.18 -51.89 29.22
CA LYS A 122 20.55 -51.67 30.61
C LYS A 122 20.65 -52.95 31.44
N ASP A 123 19.84 -53.95 31.09
CA ASP A 123 19.83 -55.27 31.72
C ASP A 123 20.83 -56.25 31.03
N ASN A 124 21.70 -55.77 30.09
CA ASN A 124 22.66 -56.55 29.32
C ASN A 124 22.04 -57.69 28.48
N LEU A 125 20.77 -57.51 28.06
CA LEU A 125 20.04 -58.54 27.28
C LEU A 125 20.07 -58.30 25.77
N VAL A 126 20.56 -57.15 25.30
CA VAL A 126 20.77 -56.83 23.87
C VAL A 126 22.13 -56.16 23.67
N SER A 127 22.66 -56.21 22.44
CA SER A 127 23.93 -55.58 22.07
C SER A 127 23.77 -54.07 21.87
N GLU A 128 24.86 -53.33 22.01
CA GLU A 128 24.91 -51.89 21.69
C GLU A 128 24.55 -51.64 20.23
N GLU A 129 24.98 -52.47 19.31
CA GLU A 129 24.63 -52.44 17.89
C GLU A 129 23.08 -52.42 17.68
N MET A 130 22.35 -53.27 18.40
CA MET A 130 20.89 -53.35 18.32
C MET A 130 20.22 -52.08 18.81
N MET A 131 20.71 -51.50 19.91
CA MET A 131 20.23 -50.25 20.43
C MET A 131 20.48 -49.11 19.46
N ASP A 132 21.72 -49.01 18.91
CA ASP A 132 22.09 -47.96 17.96
C ASP A 132 21.31 -48.06 16.66
N ARG A 133 21.07 -49.26 16.17
CA ARG A 133 20.23 -49.52 15.00
C ARG A 133 18.80 -49.02 15.23
N THR A 134 18.17 -49.35 16.37
CA THR A 134 16.82 -48.92 16.69
C THR A 134 16.73 -47.39 16.80
N LYS A 135 17.77 -46.75 17.35
CA LYS A 135 17.89 -45.30 17.42
C LYS A 135 18.04 -44.67 16.05
N ALA A 136 18.85 -45.28 15.15
CA ALA A 136 19.00 -44.79 13.78
C ALA A 136 17.70 -44.92 12.98
N GLU A 137 16.93 -45.99 13.15
CA GLU A 137 15.62 -46.20 12.54
C GLU A 137 14.64 -45.14 13.00
N LEU A 138 14.59 -44.80 14.31
CA LEU A 138 13.76 -43.70 14.83
C LEU A 138 14.15 -42.36 14.19
N ASN A 139 15.44 -42.06 14.09
CA ASN A 139 15.89 -40.80 13.47
C ASN A 139 15.52 -40.75 11.99
N ALA A 140 15.69 -41.84 11.24
CA ALA A 140 15.26 -41.91 9.84
C ALA A 140 13.76 -41.67 9.68
N LEU A 141 12.94 -42.23 10.57
CA LEU A 141 11.47 -41.99 10.55
C LEU A 141 11.10 -40.55 10.91
N LYS A 142 11.84 -39.92 11.82
CA LYS A 142 11.66 -38.49 12.10
C LYS A 142 11.92 -37.60 10.90
N GLU A 143 12.99 -37.91 10.14
CA GLU A 143 13.29 -37.15 8.92
C GLU A 143 12.24 -37.40 7.81
N GLN A 144 11.68 -38.61 7.71
CA GLN A 144 10.55 -38.88 6.82
C GLN A 144 9.30 -38.04 7.23
N MET A 145 9.05 -37.94 8.53
CA MET A 145 7.97 -37.10 9.05
C MET A 145 8.15 -35.61 8.71
N ASN A 146 9.37 -35.09 8.83
CA ASN A 146 9.71 -33.71 8.46
C ASN A 146 9.49 -33.47 6.96
N ALA A 147 9.86 -34.41 6.12
CA ALA A 147 9.63 -34.33 4.67
C ALA A 147 8.12 -34.32 4.34
N ALA A 148 7.35 -35.21 4.98
CA ALA A 148 5.90 -35.26 4.80
C ALA A 148 5.20 -33.98 5.32
N ASP A 149 5.66 -33.38 6.41
CA ASP A 149 5.16 -32.11 6.92
C ASP A 149 5.40 -30.98 5.91
N SER A 150 6.58 -30.97 5.27
CA SER A 150 6.88 -30.01 4.20
C SER A 150 5.95 -30.17 3.00
N GLN A 151 5.61 -31.42 2.63
CA GLN A 151 4.62 -31.69 1.57
C GLN A 151 3.22 -31.23 1.96
N LEU A 152 2.81 -31.44 3.23
CA LEU A 152 1.52 -30.97 3.73
C LEU A 152 1.42 -29.44 3.69
N LYS A 153 2.47 -28.75 4.12
CA LYS A 153 2.55 -27.28 4.06
C LYS A 153 2.46 -26.76 2.63
N ASN A 154 3.15 -27.41 1.70
CA ASN A 154 3.07 -27.04 0.28
C ASN A 154 1.66 -27.24 -0.28
N ALA A 155 1.01 -28.38 0.01
CA ALA A 155 -0.36 -28.65 -0.43
C ALA A 155 -1.34 -27.63 0.14
N LYS A 156 -1.14 -27.20 1.40
CA LYS A 156 -1.95 -26.15 2.02
C LYS A 156 -1.75 -24.80 1.32
N ARG A 157 -0.51 -24.40 1.01
CA ARG A 157 -0.21 -23.18 0.27
C ARG A 157 -0.90 -23.16 -1.09
N LEU A 158 -0.87 -24.27 -1.83
CA LEU A 158 -1.54 -24.36 -3.13
C LEU A 158 -3.06 -24.15 -3.05
N ILE A 159 -3.69 -24.56 -1.94
CA ILE A 159 -5.12 -24.25 -1.69
C ILE A 159 -5.31 -22.75 -1.44
N GLU A 160 -4.42 -22.12 -0.67
CA GLU A 160 -4.49 -20.69 -0.40
C GLU A 160 -4.33 -19.86 -1.68
N GLU A 161 -3.46 -20.30 -2.62
CA GLU A 161 -3.22 -19.68 -3.93
C GLU A 161 -4.41 -19.85 -4.92
N THR A 162 -5.38 -20.73 -4.64
CA THR A 162 -6.61 -20.77 -5.43
C THR A 162 -7.49 -19.55 -5.20
N ASN A 163 -7.28 -18.79 -4.13
CA ASN A 163 -7.92 -17.51 -3.90
C ASN A 163 -6.97 -16.41 -4.35
N VAL A 164 -7.25 -15.82 -5.50
CA VAL A 164 -6.48 -14.69 -6.04
C VAL A 164 -6.74 -13.47 -5.16
N LYS A 165 -5.70 -12.96 -4.48
CA LYS A 165 -5.84 -11.87 -3.49
C LYS A 165 -5.09 -10.61 -3.92
N ALA A 166 -5.63 -9.45 -3.55
CA ALA A 166 -4.95 -8.19 -3.72
C ALA A 166 -3.71 -8.10 -2.80
N PRO A 167 -2.51 -7.78 -3.32
CA PRO A 167 -1.30 -7.64 -2.50
C PRO A 167 -1.22 -6.31 -1.75
N ILE A 168 -1.92 -5.28 -2.23
CA ILE A 168 -1.93 -3.91 -1.70
C ILE A 168 -3.35 -3.33 -1.76
N ASN A 169 -3.59 -2.23 -1.03
CA ASN A 169 -4.78 -1.41 -1.25
C ASN A 169 -4.69 -0.78 -2.64
N SER A 170 -5.71 -0.95 -3.46
CA SER A 170 -5.65 -0.57 -4.88
C SER A 170 -7.04 -0.55 -5.50
N GLU A 171 -7.12 -0.03 -6.70
CA GLU A 171 -8.29 -0.15 -7.58
C GLU A 171 -7.97 -1.14 -8.70
N VAL A 172 -8.96 -1.91 -9.12
CA VAL A 172 -8.85 -2.83 -10.27
C VAL A 172 -8.88 -2.02 -11.57
N SER A 173 -7.72 -1.92 -12.23
CA SER A 173 -7.59 -1.21 -13.51
C SER A 173 -8.07 -2.07 -14.68
N THR A 174 -7.64 -3.34 -14.72
CA THR A 174 -7.97 -4.26 -15.81
C THR A 174 -8.16 -5.67 -15.25
N LYS A 175 -9.12 -6.38 -15.83
CA LYS A 175 -9.39 -7.78 -15.57
C LYS A 175 -9.23 -8.57 -16.88
N PHE A 176 -8.43 -9.63 -16.87
CA PHE A 176 -8.10 -10.45 -18.04
C PHE A 176 -8.79 -11.83 -18.06
N ILE A 177 -9.63 -12.11 -17.06
CA ILE A 177 -10.29 -13.41 -16.90
C ILE A 177 -11.79 -13.25 -16.64
N ASP A 178 -12.53 -14.27 -17.04
CA ASP A 178 -13.95 -14.42 -16.72
C ASP A 178 -14.24 -15.74 -16.00
N ALA A 179 -15.42 -15.81 -15.37
CA ALA A 179 -15.86 -17.06 -14.74
C ALA A 179 -16.02 -18.17 -15.79
N GLY A 180 -15.39 -19.31 -15.56
CA GLY A 180 -15.32 -20.43 -16.48
C GLY A 180 -14.02 -20.56 -17.24
N ASP A 181 -13.19 -19.53 -17.28
CA ASP A 181 -11.87 -19.57 -17.93
C ASP A 181 -10.92 -20.53 -17.23
N TYR A 182 -9.96 -21.04 -17.99
CA TYR A 182 -8.90 -21.89 -17.46
C TYR A 182 -7.59 -21.11 -17.40
N VAL A 183 -7.03 -20.99 -16.18
CA VAL A 183 -5.78 -20.25 -15.93
C VAL A 183 -4.60 -21.19 -15.67
N GLN A 184 -3.39 -20.70 -15.93
CA GLN A 184 -2.13 -21.40 -15.74
C GLN A 184 -1.15 -20.56 -14.93
N PRO A 185 -0.21 -21.17 -14.19
CA PRO A 185 0.83 -20.45 -13.44
C PRO A 185 1.56 -19.43 -14.32
N GLY A 186 1.71 -18.20 -13.82
CA GLY A 186 2.33 -17.08 -14.52
C GLY A 186 1.39 -16.27 -15.43
N MET A 187 0.13 -16.70 -15.62
CA MET A 187 -0.86 -15.92 -16.36
C MET A 187 -1.31 -14.71 -15.54
N VAL A 188 -1.21 -13.51 -16.11
CA VAL A 188 -1.72 -12.27 -15.51
C VAL A 188 -3.24 -12.29 -15.58
N VAL A 189 -3.88 -12.02 -14.46
CA VAL A 189 -5.34 -12.08 -14.32
C VAL A 189 -5.97 -10.74 -13.94
N TYR A 190 -5.22 -9.88 -13.26
CA TYR A 190 -5.61 -8.52 -12.90
C TYR A 190 -4.46 -7.55 -13.04
N GLU A 191 -4.75 -6.32 -13.40
CA GLU A 191 -3.89 -5.16 -13.20
C GLU A 191 -4.52 -4.26 -12.14
N LEU A 192 -3.72 -3.92 -11.13
CA LEU A 192 -4.13 -3.09 -10.01
C LEU A 192 -3.39 -1.76 -10.06
N VAL A 193 -4.02 -0.70 -9.54
CA VAL A 193 -3.43 0.64 -9.47
C VAL A 193 -3.55 1.16 -8.04
N ASP A 194 -2.42 1.54 -7.45
CA ASP A 194 -2.39 2.21 -6.15
C ASP A 194 -2.92 3.64 -6.34
N THR A 195 -4.10 3.92 -5.78
CA THR A 195 -4.75 5.24 -5.85
C THR A 195 -4.38 6.14 -4.67
N GLU A 196 -3.79 5.59 -3.62
CA GLU A 196 -3.39 6.35 -2.42
C GLU A 196 -2.01 7.01 -2.61
N ASN A 197 -1.09 6.35 -3.33
CA ASN A 197 0.28 6.83 -3.52
C ASN A 197 0.51 7.24 -4.97
N LEU A 198 0.31 8.51 -5.24
CA LEU A 198 0.50 9.08 -6.56
C LEU A 198 1.88 9.72 -6.71
N LYS A 199 2.40 9.71 -7.93
CA LYS A 199 3.57 10.48 -8.35
C LYS A 199 3.16 11.47 -9.40
N VAL A 200 3.81 12.62 -9.38
CA VAL A 200 3.63 13.67 -10.39
C VAL A 200 4.97 13.92 -11.05
N ASP A 201 5.03 13.75 -12.34
CA ASP A 201 6.18 14.19 -13.15
C ASP A 201 5.87 15.58 -13.70
N LEU A 202 6.60 16.58 -13.22
CA LEU A 202 6.47 17.96 -13.63
C LEU A 202 7.58 18.31 -14.63
N SER A 203 7.21 18.88 -15.77
CA SER A 203 8.19 19.42 -16.73
C SER A 203 8.50 20.87 -16.37
N PHE A 204 9.73 21.11 -15.91
CA PHE A 204 10.20 22.44 -15.56
C PHE A 204 11.00 23.06 -16.73
N PRO A 205 10.76 24.35 -17.05
CA PRO A 205 11.65 25.11 -17.91
C PRO A 205 13.06 25.19 -17.28
N GLU A 206 14.09 25.22 -18.13
CA GLU A 206 15.50 25.18 -17.70
C GLU A 206 15.86 26.32 -16.73
N TYR A 207 15.28 27.51 -16.89
CA TYR A 207 15.53 28.67 -16.04
C TYR A 207 15.09 28.47 -14.56
N LEU A 208 14.19 27.53 -14.28
CA LEU A 208 13.74 27.20 -12.91
C LEU A 208 14.67 26.19 -12.23
N SER A 209 15.51 25.49 -12.98
CA SER A 209 16.40 24.44 -12.45
C SER A 209 17.22 24.87 -11.21
N PRO A 210 17.81 26.08 -11.15
CA PRO A 210 18.55 26.53 -9.97
C PRO A 210 17.69 26.75 -8.70
N LYS A 211 16.37 26.97 -8.88
CA LYS A 211 15.42 27.20 -7.80
C LYS A 211 14.88 25.89 -7.21
N LEU A 212 15.02 24.76 -7.91
CA LEU A 212 14.52 23.45 -7.50
C LEU A 212 15.36 22.87 -6.36
N LYS A 213 14.72 22.57 -5.24
CA LYS A 213 15.35 21.92 -4.08
C LYS A 213 14.44 20.80 -3.57
N LYS A 214 15.06 19.74 -3.02
CA LYS A 214 14.30 18.66 -2.39
C LYS A 214 13.54 19.22 -1.18
N GLY A 215 12.21 18.98 -1.16
CA GLY A 215 11.31 19.47 -0.10
C GLY A 215 10.65 20.80 -0.41
N LEU A 216 10.67 21.25 -1.66
CA LEU A 216 9.82 22.36 -2.12
C LEU A 216 8.36 21.93 -2.05
N GLU A 217 7.50 22.79 -1.47
CA GLU A 217 6.05 22.61 -1.54
C GLU A 217 5.56 23.01 -2.94
N VAL A 218 4.70 22.20 -3.53
CA VAL A 218 4.14 22.38 -4.88
C VAL A 218 2.66 22.70 -4.76
#